data_59bab93d217bc1884fcc93def6413c02
#
_entry.id   59bab93d217bc1884fcc93def6413c02
#
_cell.length_a   1.000
_cell.length_b   1.000
_cell.length_c   1.000
_cell.angle_alpha   90.00
_cell.angle_beta   90.00
_cell.angle_gamma   90.00
#
_symmetry.space_group_name_H-M   'P 1'
#
loop_
_entity.id
_entity.type
_entity.pdbx_description
1 polymer ?
#
loop_
_entity_poly.entity_id
_entity_poly.type
_entity_poly.pdbx_seq_one_letter_code
_entity_poly.pdbx_strand_id
1 'polypeptide(L)'
;WKGSRLLADGSFGTYYAEKFQTTELPETANTKYPERVKAIHEEYLAAGAQLIRTNTYASTQAAFENRDALKENILAGCEAAGQAAQQGMGKVYIAGSIGPEVMDQRTTQERIQEYADRGTWLQQGGVDLLVFETFSDVTEIIPAISVLKRQQNIPILVNLAVNQYGYTGAGLSAAKLLKELAQVEEIDGLGLNCGIGPGHMAALFHKLALPEDKIWAALPNAGYPYRLQSRMQFSDNRVYFAQKMGEIAGKGVEIIGGCCGTDPSYIKSLAEQRDIWKAERDLSVGKEKETVGNREEKKATPALHDFYRDAEGACKKKKLIAVELAPPMNADDEKIMEAAHYLQNHEVDVLTFPDSPSGRTRADAILMAEKVSKETEMCV
;
A
#
# COMPACT_ATOMS: atom_id res chain seq x y z
N TRP A 1 12.22 19.11 2.31
CA TRP A 1 10.88 18.67 1.87
C TRP A 1 9.92 18.38 3.03
N LYS A 2 10.36 18.43 4.30
CA LYS A 2 9.42 18.36 5.44
C LYS A 2 8.33 19.43 5.29
N GLY A 3 7.07 18.98 5.34
CA GLY A 3 5.89 19.83 5.19
C GLY A 3 5.37 20.03 3.75
N SER A 4 6.06 19.50 2.72
CA SER A 4 5.53 19.43 1.36
C SER A 4 5.15 18.01 1.01
N ARG A 5 4.00 17.81 0.37
CA ARG A 5 3.60 16.50 -0.16
C ARG A 5 4.29 16.23 -1.48
N LEU A 6 4.91 15.06 -1.60
CA LEU A 6 5.50 14.57 -2.83
C LEU A 6 4.59 13.52 -3.46
N LEU A 7 4.32 13.68 -4.73
CA LEU A 7 3.66 12.66 -5.52
C LEU A 7 4.74 11.73 -6.09
N ALA A 8 4.72 10.47 -5.64
CA ALA A 8 5.57 9.43 -6.17
C ALA A 8 4.94 8.78 -7.41
N ASP A 9 5.76 8.05 -8.15
CA ASP A 9 5.34 7.24 -9.29
C ASP A 9 4.43 6.06 -8.88
N GLY A 10 4.01 5.28 -9.86
CA GLY A 10 3.29 4.02 -9.72
C GLY A 10 4.19 2.80 -9.85
N SER A 11 3.61 1.69 -10.30
CA SER A 11 4.33 0.44 -10.49
C SER A 11 5.23 0.50 -11.73
N PHE A 12 6.51 0.26 -11.54
CA PHE A 12 7.39 0.04 -12.70
C PHE A 12 7.15 -1.35 -13.30
N GLY A 13 7.30 -2.41 -12.51
CA GLY A 13 7.31 -3.78 -13.01
C GLY A 13 6.01 -4.24 -13.69
N THR A 14 4.84 -4.03 -13.06
CA THR A 14 3.56 -4.43 -13.67
C THR A 14 3.24 -3.60 -14.91
N TYR A 15 3.57 -2.30 -14.90
CA TYR A 15 3.36 -1.44 -16.06
C TYR A 15 4.31 -1.77 -17.21
N TYR A 16 5.59 -2.06 -16.92
CA TYR A 16 6.55 -2.52 -17.92
C TYR A 16 6.08 -3.82 -18.60
N ALA A 17 5.71 -4.81 -17.80
CA ALA A 17 5.24 -6.11 -18.31
C ALA A 17 3.98 -5.99 -19.17
N GLU A 18 3.05 -5.12 -18.80
CA GLU A 18 1.83 -4.85 -19.56
C GLU A 18 2.14 -4.10 -20.85
N LYS A 19 2.89 -3.01 -20.77
CA LYS A 19 3.20 -2.14 -21.91
C LYS A 19 4.00 -2.85 -23.00
N PHE A 20 4.99 -3.64 -22.62
CA PHE A 20 5.86 -4.33 -23.56
C PHE A 20 5.49 -5.81 -23.78
N GLN A 21 4.37 -6.27 -23.20
CA GLN A 21 3.85 -7.64 -23.34
C GLN A 21 4.92 -8.71 -23.05
N THR A 22 5.73 -8.49 -22.02
CA THR A 22 6.84 -9.35 -21.62
C THR A 22 6.61 -9.99 -20.26
N THR A 23 7.26 -11.13 -20.03
CA THR A 23 7.37 -11.81 -18.73
C THR A 23 8.80 -11.80 -18.20
N GLU A 24 9.72 -11.14 -18.90
CA GLU A 24 11.09 -10.96 -18.43
C GLU A 24 11.11 -10.11 -17.17
N LEU A 25 12.14 -10.30 -16.35
CA LEU A 25 12.39 -9.46 -15.18
C LEU A 25 12.59 -8.01 -15.65
N PRO A 26 11.78 -7.04 -15.19
CA PRO A 26 11.83 -5.66 -15.66
C PRO A 26 13.21 -5.02 -15.51
N GLU A 27 13.95 -5.38 -14.46
CA GLU A 27 15.29 -4.87 -14.18
C GLU A 27 16.31 -5.23 -15.27
N THR A 28 16.11 -6.33 -16.00
CA THR A 28 16.99 -6.68 -17.12
C THR A 28 16.96 -5.64 -18.23
N ALA A 29 15.89 -4.86 -18.31
CA ALA A 29 15.77 -3.79 -19.30
C ALA A 29 16.73 -2.62 -19.03
N ASN A 30 17.27 -2.45 -17.83
CA ASN A 30 18.20 -1.37 -17.53
C ASN A 30 19.41 -1.38 -18.47
N THR A 31 19.90 -2.57 -18.79
CA THR A 31 21.03 -2.75 -19.70
C THR A 31 20.63 -3.15 -21.13
N LYS A 32 19.52 -3.92 -21.28
CA LYS A 32 19.08 -4.39 -22.59
C LYS A 32 18.27 -3.35 -23.39
N TYR A 33 17.43 -2.56 -22.70
CA TYR A 33 16.46 -1.62 -23.30
C TYR A 33 16.34 -0.34 -22.46
N PRO A 34 17.45 0.40 -22.21
CA PRO A 34 17.45 1.57 -21.33
C PRO A 34 16.47 2.65 -21.77
N GLU A 35 16.22 2.77 -23.07
CA GLU A 35 15.23 3.69 -23.63
C GLU A 35 13.79 3.39 -23.19
N ARG A 36 13.44 2.11 -22.95
CA ARG A 36 12.13 1.71 -22.42
C ARG A 36 12.00 2.10 -20.95
N VAL A 37 13.08 1.89 -20.18
CA VAL A 37 13.13 2.27 -18.77
C VAL A 37 12.95 3.77 -18.62
N LYS A 38 13.72 4.55 -19.39
CA LYS A 38 13.62 6.01 -19.43
C LYS A 38 12.21 6.46 -19.81
N ALA A 39 11.60 5.89 -20.85
CA ALA A 39 10.27 6.25 -21.32
C ALA A 39 9.18 6.06 -20.24
N ILE A 40 9.26 4.99 -19.43
CA ILE A 40 8.33 4.77 -18.33
C ILE A 40 8.49 5.86 -17.26
N HIS A 41 9.70 6.21 -16.89
CA HIS A 41 9.94 7.32 -15.95
C HIS A 41 9.39 8.64 -16.48
N GLU A 42 9.62 8.94 -17.76
CA GLU A 42 9.09 10.15 -18.42
C GLU A 42 7.56 10.19 -18.40
N GLU A 43 6.88 9.06 -18.60
CA GLU A 43 5.43 8.98 -18.53
C GLU A 43 4.89 9.24 -17.12
N TYR A 44 5.56 8.74 -16.08
CA TYR A 44 5.19 9.07 -14.70
C TYR A 44 5.44 10.54 -14.37
N LEU A 45 6.54 11.12 -14.84
CA LEU A 45 6.81 12.55 -14.69
C LEU A 45 5.78 13.41 -15.42
N ALA A 46 5.39 13.03 -16.64
CA ALA A 46 4.34 13.69 -17.41
C ALA A 46 2.95 13.57 -16.71
N ALA A 47 2.72 12.50 -15.96
CA ALA A 47 1.54 12.32 -15.13
C ALA A 47 1.54 13.16 -13.84
N GLY A 48 2.66 13.83 -13.53
CA GLY A 48 2.79 14.72 -12.38
C GLY A 48 3.58 14.15 -11.21
N ALA A 49 4.25 13.00 -11.35
CA ALA A 49 5.16 12.49 -10.34
C ALA A 49 6.32 13.48 -10.10
N GLN A 50 6.71 13.62 -8.83
CA GLN A 50 7.83 14.44 -8.38
C GLN A 50 8.93 13.59 -7.74
N LEU A 51 8.63 12.34 -7.45
CA LEU A 51 9.55 11.34 -6.97
C LEU A 51 9.38 10.09 -7.84
N ILE A 52 10.46 9.63 -8.47
CA ILE A 52 10.49 8.41 -9.26
C ILE A 52 11.42 7.40 -8.59
N ARG A 53 11.04 6.13 -8.61
CA ARG A 53 11.87 5.02 -8.08
C ARG A 53 12.65 4.40 -9.23
N THR A 54 13.95 4.16 -9.03
CA THR A 54 14.78 3.44 -10.00
C THR A 54 14.21 2.04 -10.28
N ASN A 55 14.41 1.53 -11.48
CA ASN A 55 14.05 0.16 -11.85
C ASN A 55 15.08 -0.84 -11.29
N THR A 56 15.20 -0.94 -9.96
CA THR A 56 16.22 -1.74 -9.28
C THR A 56 15.68 -2.55 -8.10
N TYR A 57 14.35 -2.62 -7.96
CA TYR A 57 13.67 -3.34 -6.88
C TYR A 57 14.14 -4.78 -6.74
N ALA A 58 14.13 -5.54 -7.83
CA ALA A 58 14.55 -6.94 -7.88
C ALA A 58 15.96 -7.12 -8.47
N SER A 59 16.79 -6.06 -8.50
CA SER A 59 18.21 -6.18 -8.82
C SER A 59 18.94 -6.81 -7.64
N THR A 60 18.99 -8.15 -7.61
CA THR A 60 19.57 -8.97 -6.55
C THR A 60 20.63 -9.90 -7.13
N GLN A 61 21.56 -10.37 -6.31
CA GLN A 61 22.58 -11.33 -6.72
C GLN A 61 21.98 -12.64 -7.29
N ALA A 62 20.79 -13.02 -6.82
CA ALA A 62 20.07 -14.18 -7.33
C ALA A 62 19.52 -13.97 -8.76
N ALA A 63 19.34 -12.74 -9.18
CA ALA A 63 18.77 -12.38 -10.49
C ALA A 63 19.84 -12.10 -11.57
N PHE A 64 21.11 -11.89 -11.17
CA PHE A 64 22.20 -11.55 -12.06
C PHE A 64 23.36 -12.51 -11.94
N GLU A 65 24.09 -12.72 -13.04
CA GLU A 65 25.13 -13.74 -13.19
C GLU A 65 26.27 -13.58 -12.16
N ASN A 66 26.64 -12.34 -11.84
CA ASN A 66 27.68 -12.02 -10.88
C ASN A 66 27.52 -10.62 -10.32
N ARG A 67 28.34 -10.26 -9.34
CA ARG A 67 28.29 -8.97 -8.64
C ARG A 67 28.54 -7.77 -9.55
N ASP A 68 29.41 -7.90 -10.56
CA ASP A 68 29.74 -6.80 -11.48
C ASP A 68 28.55 -6.53 -12.43
N ALA A 69 27.91 -7.58 -12.95
CA ALA A 69 26.69 -7.47 -13.74
C ALA A 69 25.52 -6.87 -12.94
N LEU A 70 25.39 -7.22 -11.67
CA LEU A 70 24.40 -6.62 -10.76
C LEU A 70 24.68 -5.13 -10.55
N LYS A 71 25.94 -4.75 -10.31
CA LYS A 71 26.34 -3.36 -10.15
C LYS A 71 26.10 -2.55 -11.41
N GLU A 72 26.48 -3.08 -12.58
CA GLU A 72 26.23 -2.43 -13.87
C GLU A 72 24.74 -2.20 -14.10
N ASN A 73 23.91 -3.20 -13.81
CA ASN A 73 22.46 -3.10 -13.91
C ASN A 73 21.88 -2.00 -13.02
N ILE A 74 22.29 -1.91 -11.76
CA ILE A 74 21.85 -0.88 -10.82
C ILE A 74 22.25 0.51 -11.31
N LEU A 75 23.50 0.69 -11.75
CA LEU A 75 23.97 1.97 -12.27
C LEU A 75 23.22 2.39 -13.54
N ALA A 76 22.96 1.45 -14.47
CA ALA A 76 22.16 1.71 -15.67
C ALA A 76 20.70 2.12 -15.32
N GLY A 77 20.09 1.50 -14.30
CA GLY A 77 18.78 1.90 -13.79
C GLY A 77 18.77 3.32 -13.23
N CYS A 78 19.82 3.71 -12.50
CA CYS A 78 19.99 5.09 -12.01
C CYS A 78 20.19 6.08 -13.16
N GLU A 79 20.98 5.73 -14.17
CA GLU A 79 21.23 6.58 -15.35
C GLU A 79 19.92 6.85 -16.10
N ALA A 80 19.11 5.81 -16.36
CA ALA A 80 17.83 5.97 -17.03
C ALA A 80 16.87 6.89 -16.25
N ALA A 81 16.80 6.74 -14.93
CA ALA A 81 16.00 7.62 -14.07
C ALA A 81 16.55 9.06 -14.07
N GLY A 82 17.88 9.23 -14.00
CA GLY A 82 18.55 10.53 -14.07
C GLY A 82 18.29 11.27 -15.37
N GLN A 83 18.37 10.56 -16.50
CA GLN A 83 18.07 11.12 -17.83
C GLN A 83 16.59 11.56 -17.96
N ALA A 84 15.66 10.77 -17.42
CA ALA A 84 14.25 11.14 -17.39
C ALA A 84 14.01 12.36 -16.49
N ALA A 85 14.62 12.41 -15.31
CA ALA A 85 14.46 13.50 -14.35
C ALA A 85 14.93 14.86 -14.93
N GLN A 86 15.95 14.88 -15.79
CA GLN A 86 16.43 16.09 -16.47
C GLN A 86 15.39 16.71 -17.42
N GLN A 87 14.43 15.90 -17.90
CA GLN A 87 13.35 16.35 -18.79
C GLN A 87 12.07 16.68 -18.02
N GLY A 88 12.02 16.38 -16.74
CA GLY A 88 10.87 16.68 -15.88
C GLY A 88 10.61 18.17 -15.66
N MET A 89 9.35 18.53 -15.48
CA MET A 89 8.99 19.91 -15.12
C MET A 89 9.17 20.14 -13.61
N GLY A 90 10.07 21.02 -13.23
CA GLY A 90 10.34 21.35 -11.82
C GLY A 90 11.36 20.42 -11.16
N LYS A 91 11.34 20.40 -9.83
CA LYS A 91 12.27 19.54 -9.06
C LYS A 91 11.75 18.10 -9.00
N VAL A 92 12.52 17.19 -9.54
CA VAL A 92 12.30 15.74 -9.48
C VAL A 92 13.29 15.13 -8.50
N TYR A 93 12.82 14.21 -7.68
CA TYR A 93 13.64 13.39 -6.79
C TYR A 93 13.73 11.97 -7.32
N ILE A 94 14.90 11.35 -7.19
CA ILE A 94 15.16 9.97 -7.58
C ILE A 94 15.37 9.12 -6.34
N ALA A 95 14.50 8.14 -6.14
CA ALA A 95 14.61 7.18 -5.04
C ALA A 95 15.25 5.88 -5.54
N GLY A 96 16.37 5.50 -4.96
CA GLY A 96 16.99 4.21 -5.21
C GLY A 96 16.17 3.08 -4.58
N SER A 97 15.51 2.27 -5.39
CA SER A 97 14.63 1.21 -4.94
C SER A 97 15.40 -0.06 -4.59
N ILE A 98 15.17 -0.58 -3.37
CA ILE A 98 15.77 -1.82 -2.85
C ILE A 98 14.63 -2.71 -2.36
N GLY A 99 14.37 -3.82 -3.06
CA GLY A 99 13.43 -4.85 -2.63
C GLY A 99 14.10 -5.96 -1.82
N PRO A 100 13.29 -6.85 -1.21
CA PRO A 100 13.77 -7.98 -0.43
C PRO A 100 14.63 -8.95 -1.25
N GLU A 101 15.63 -9.53 -0.58
CA GLU A 101 16.40 -10.64 -1.12
C GLU A 101 15.57 -11.92 -1.18
N VAL A 102 15.88 -12.75 -2.15
CA VAL A 102 15.36 -14.12 -2.21
C VAL A 102 16.06 -14.95 -1.15
N MET A 103 15.29 -15.70 -0.36
CA MET A 103 15.87 -16.66 0.60
C MET A 103 16.54 -17.79 -0.17
N ASP A 104 17.86 -17.87 -0.05
CA ASP A 104 18.72 -18.85 -0.69
C ASP A 104 19.72 -19.44 0.33
N GLN A 105 20.78 -20.06 -0.15
CA GLN A 105 21.79 -20.69 0.70
C GLN A 105 22.80 -19.69 1.33
N ARG A 106 22.73 -18.41 1.00
CA ARG A 106 23.63 -17.39 1.56
C ARG A 106 23.34 -17.17 3.04
N THR A 107 24.38 -16.83 3.75
CA THR A 107 24.29 -16.46 5.16
C THR A 107 23.59 -15.12 5.34
N THR A 108 23.03 -14.87 6.51
CA THR A 108 22.49 -13.58 6.91
C THR A 108 23.50 -12.44 6.70
N GLN A 109 24.78 -12.68 7.01
CA GLN A 109 25.83 -11.67 6.85
C GLN A 109 26.07 -11.31 5.37
N GLU A 110 26.04 -12.28 4.48
CA GLU A 110 26.17 -12.05 3.03
C GLU A 110 24.98 -11.25 2.47
N ARG A 111 23.75 -11.53 2.93
CA ARG A 111 22.57 -10.74 2.53
C ARG A 111 22.61 -9.31 3.10
N ILE A 112 23.02 -9.13 4.35
CA ILE A 112 23.24 -7.79 4.93
C ILE A 112 24.25 -7.01 4.08
N GLN A 113 25.35 -7.66 3.68
CA GLN A 113 26.38 -7.01 2.85
C GLN A 113 25.82 -6.64 1.46
N GLU A 114 25.00 -7.50 0.86
CA GLU A 114 24.39 -7.22 -0.43
C GLU A 114 23.45 -6.02 -0.36
N TYR A 115 22.59 -5.89 0.67
CA TYR A 115 21.78 -4.70 0.87
C TYR A 115 22.65 -3.43 0.98
N ALA A 116 23.74 -3.48 1.71
CA ALA A 116 24.68 -2.37 1.85
C ALA A 116 25.39 -2.04 0.52
N ASP A 117 25.77 -3.05 -0.26
CA ASP A 117 26.38 -2.88 -1.59
C ASP A 117 25.41 -2.22 -2.56
N ARG A 118 24.15 -2.73 -2.64
CA ARG A 118 23.10 -2.16 -3.49
C ARG A 118 22.84 -0.70 -3.14
N GLY A 119 22.69 -0.37 -1.85
CA GLY A 119 22.56 1.00 -1.40
C GLY A 119 23.74 1.88 -1.79
N THR A 120 24.97 1.38 -1.66
CA THR A 120 26.20 2.09 -2.05
C THR A 120 26.23 2.36 -3.56
N TRP A 121 25.86 1.38 -4.39
CA TRP A 121 25.84 1.56 -5.86
C TRP A 121 24.74 2.52 -6.31
N LEU A 122 23.56 2.50 -5.68
CA LEU A 122 22.51 3.47 -5.91
C LEU A 122 22.98 4.88 -5.61
N GLN A 123 23.69 5.10 -4.49
CA GLN A 123 24.30 6.39 -4.16
C GLN A 123 25.34 6.82 -5.20
N GLN A 124 26.19 5.90 -5.67
CA GLN A 124 27.13 6.15 -6.76
C GLN A 124 26.42 6.56 -8.05
N GLY A 125 25.23 5.99 -8.29
CA GLY A 125 24.34 6.33 -9.40
C GLY A 125 23.63 7.68 -9.26
N GLY A 126 23.82 8.40 -8.14
CA GLY A 126 23.33 9.77 -7.97
C GLY A 126 21.87 9.89 -7.54
N VAL A 127 21.32 8.88 -6.85
CA VAL A 127 19.94 8.98 -6.29
C VAL A 127 19.90 9.95 -5.11
N ASP A 128 18.74 10.58 -4.89
CA ASP A 128 18.52 11.55 -3.80
C ASP A 128 18.24 10.90 -2.45
N LEU A 129 17.68 9.68 -2.45
CA LEU A 129 17.33 8.92 -1.27
C LEU A 129 17.29 7.41 -1.59
N LEU A 130 17.35 6.57 -0.54
CA LEU A 130 17.14 5.13 -0.65
C LEU A 130 15.77 4.74 -0.13
N VAL A 131 15.09 3.83 -0.81
CA VAL A 131 13.82 3.26 -0.37
C VAL A 131 13.94 1.75 -0.29
N PHE A 132 13.94 1.23 0.92
CA PHE A 132 13.75 -0.19 1.20
C PHE A 132 12.25 -0.46 1.17
N GLU A 133 11.74 -1.12 0.13
CA GLU A 133 10.31 -1.27 -0.08
C GLU A 133 9.84 -2.73 -0.13
N THR A 134 8.59 -2.95 0.29
CA THR A 134 7.90 -4.25 0.27
C THR A 134 8.47 -5.27 1.27
N PHE A 135 9.08 -4.80 2.35
CA PHE A 135 9.65 -5.69 3.36
C PHE A 135 8.60 -6.29 4.29
N SER A 136 8.79 -7.57 4.62
CA SER A 136 7.98 -8.32 5.60
C SER A 136 8.70 -8.50 6.93
N ASP A 137 10.02 -8.42 6.91
CA ASP A 137 10.95 -8.51 8.03
C ASP A 137 12.07 -7.48 7.83
N VAL A 138 12.58 -6.91 8.91
CA VAL A 138 13.57 -5.84 8.87
C VAL A 138 14.90 -6.23 9.53
N THR A 139 15.00 -7.46 9.97
CA THR A 139 16.16 -7.98 10.75
C THR A 139 17.47 -7.82 9.99
N GLU A 140 17.47 -8.03 8.67
CA GLU A 140 18.68 -7.93 7.84
C GLU A 140 18.92 -6.49 7.33
N ILE A 141 17.86 -5.69 7.13
CA ILE A 141 18.03 -4.34 6.58
C ILE A 141 18.49 -3.33 7.62
N ILE A 142 18.12 -3.45 8.89
CA ILE A 142 18.59 -2.53 9.93
C ILE A 142 20.11 -2.48 10.02
N PRO A 143 20.84 -3.63 10.12
CA PRO A 143 22.29 -3.63 10.08
C PRO A 143 22.87 -3.06 8.77
N ALA A 144 22.26 -3.33 7.62
CA ALA A 144 22.68 -2.79 6.34
C ALA A 144 22.52 -1.25 6.29
N ILE A 145 21.41 -0.72 6.78
CA ILE A 145 21.15 0.71 6.92
C ILE A 145 22.22 1.38 7.80
N SER A 146 22.58 0.77 8.92
CA SER A 146 23.62 1.29 9.79
C SER A 146 25.00 1.32 9.09
N VAL A 147 25.30 0.37 8.20
CA VAL A 147 26.51 0.41 7.36
C VAL A 147 26.46 1.58 6.38
N LEU A 148 25.34 1.76 5.69
CA LEU A 148 25.16 2.82 4.69
C LEU A 148 25.26 4.22 5.32
N LYS A 149 24.61 4.45 6.46
CA LYS A 149 24.65 5.76 7.15
C LYS A 149 26.04 6.14 7.66
N ARG A 150 26.86 5.16 8.02
CA ARG A 150 28.27 5.42 8.38
C ARG A 150 29.13 5.86 7.21
N GLN A 151 28.76 5.44 6.00
CA GLN A 151 29.51 5.79 4.80
C GLN A 151 29.08 7.13 4.20
N GLN A 152 27.78 7.40 4.20
CA GLN A 152 27.20 8.60 3.57
C GLN A 152 25.89 9.01 4.25
N ASN A 153 25.63 10.31 4.30
CA ASN A 153 24.40 10.86 4.87
C ASN A 153 23.30 11.00 3.79
N ILE A 154 22.81 9.87 3.28
CA ILE A 154 21.65 9.85 2.37
C ILE A 154 20.36 9.57 3.15
N PRO A 155 19.22 10.21 2.83
CA PRO A 155 17.94 9.87 3.42
C PRO A 155 17.53 8.43 3.12
N ILE A 156 16.99 7.73 4.11
CA ILE A 156 16.55 6.33 4.00
C ILE A 156 15.10 6.18 4.44
N LEU A 157 14.26 5.63 3.57
CA LEU A 157 12.88 5.26 3.83
C LEU A 157 12.74 3.75 3.89
N VAL A 158 11.91 3.27 4.82
CA VAL A 158 11.57 1.84 4.94
C VAL A 158 10.05 1.66 4.83
N ASN A 159 9.61 0.93 3.82
CA ASN A 159 8.21 0.63 3.57
C ASN A 159 7.93 -0.86 3.77
N LEU A 160 6.91 -1.16 4.56
CA LEU A 160 6.47 -2.51 4.84
C LEU A 160 5.33 -2.92 3.91
N ALA A 161 5.35 -4.19 3.47
CA ALA A 161 4.22 -4.82 2.81
C ALA A 161 3.35 -5.55 3.84
N VAL A 162 2.04 -5.31 3.78
CA VAL A 162 1.09 -5.85 4.76
C VAL A 162 -0.16 -6.42 4.10
N ASN A 163 -0.84 -7.31 4.83
CA ASN A 163 -2.18 -7.75 4.47
C ASN A 163 -3.25 -6.75 5.00
N GLN A 164 -4.50 -6.99 4.66
CA GLN A 164 -5.65 -6.14 5.05
C GLN A 164 -5.84 -6.00 6.57
N TYR A 165 -5.27 -6.89 7.36
CA TYR A 165 -5.33 -6.87 8.83
C TYR A 165 -4.13 -6.14 9.46
N GLY A 166 -3.18 -5.67 8.66
CA GLY A 166 -1.98 -4.95 9.12
C GLY A 166 -0.84 -5.87 9.60
N TYR A 167 -0.78 -7.09 9.09
CA TYR A 167 0.32 -8.01 9.35
C TYR A 167 1.19 -8.17 8.10
N THR A 168 2.49 -8.25 8.30
CA THR A 168 3.45 -8.54 7.22
C THR A 168 3.37 -10.01 6.79
N GLY A 169 3.99 -10.36 5.67
CA GLY A 169 4.11 -11.75 5.22
C GLY A 169 4.85 -12.67 6.20
N ALA A 170 5.67 -12.11 7.08
CA ALA A 170 6.32 -12.82 8.19
C ALA A 170 5.42 -12.96 9.45
N GLY A 171 4.16 -12.49 9.40
CA GLY A 171 3.23 -12.55 10.53
C GLY A 171 3.46 -11.48 11.60
N LEU A 172 4.29 -10.47 11.34
CA LEU A 172 4.58 -9.37 12.28
C LEU A 172 3.54 -8.27 12.17
N SER A 173 3.13 -7.69 13.31
CA SER A 173 2.24 -6.52 13.33
C SER A 173 2.96 -5.30 12.79
N ALA A 174 2.45 -4.71 11.69
CA ALA A 174 3.04 -3.49 11.13
C ALA A 174 3.03 -2.32 12.10
N ALA A 175 1.96 -2.15 12.87
CA ALA A 175 1.88 -1.07 13.85
C ALA A 175 2.98 -1.16 14.91
N LYS A 176 3.29 -2.39 15.39
CA LYS A 176 4.38 -2.62 16.34
C LYS A 176 5.73 -2.38 15.67
N LEU A 177 5.92 -2.95 14.48
CA LEU A 177 7.19 -2.86 13.76
C LEU A 177 7.51 -1.41 13.34
N LEU A 178 6.52 -0.64 12.85
CA LEU A 178 6.70 0.78 12.52
C LEU A 178 7.03 1.62 13.76
N LYS A 179 6.43 1.29 14.92
CA LYS A 179 6.76 1.96 16.17
C LYS A 179 8.22 1.69 16.62
N GLU A 180 8.70 0.48 16.44
CA GLU A 180 10.10 0.09 16.72
C GLU A 180 11.05 0.78 15.74
N LEU A 181 10.75 0.76 14.44
CA LEU A 181 11.54 1.42 13.40
C LEU A 181 11.59 2.94 13.56
N ALA A 182 10.54 3.57 14.09
CA ALA A 182 10.54 5.00 14.36
C ALA A 182 11.59 5.42 15.39
N GLN A 183 12.07 4.51 16.24
CA GLN A 183 13.13 4.76 17.22
C GLN A 183 14.55 4.59 16.62
N VAL A 184 14.67 4.12 15.38
CA VAL A 184 15.96 3.97 14.70
C VAL A 184 16.34 5.29 14.08
N GLU A 185 17.40 5.93 14.58
CA GLU A 185 17.84 7.27 14.15
C GLU A 185 18.25 7.31 12.67
N GLU A 186 18.82 6.21 12.16
CA GLU A 186 19.30 6.09 10.80
C GLU A 186 18.16 6.01 9.76
N ILE A 187 16.91 5.84 10.16
CA ILE A 187 15.74 5.79 9.29
C ILE A 187 15.06 7.15 9.30
N ASP A 188 15.01 7.82 8.16
CA ASP A 188 14.41 9.15 8.00
C ASP A 188 12.91 9.09 7.74
N GLY A 189 12.42 8.01 7.15
CA GLY A 189 11.00 7.85 6.85
C GLY A 189 10.52 6.41 6.85
N LEU A 190 9.22 6.26 7.05
CA LEU A 190 8.52 4.99 7.20
C LEU A 190 7.26 4.97 6.34
N GLY A 191 6.80 3.79 5.97
CA GLY A 191 5.57 3.69 5.21
C GLY A 191 5.05 2.29 5.00
N LEU A 192 3.99 2.24 4.21
CA LEU A 192 3.39 1.01 3.72
C LEU A 192 3.37 1.04 2.19
N ASN A 193 3.76 -0.05 1.56
CA ASN A 193 3.61 -0.21 0.12
C ASN A 193 3.21 -1.63 -0.25
N CYS A 194 2.57 -1.79 -1.40
CA CYS A 194 2.13 -3.09 -1.91
C CYS A 194 1.19 -3.86 -0.94
N GLY A 195 0.89 -5.12 -1.25
CA GLY A 195 0.10 -6.04 -0.41
C GLY A 195 -1.40 -5.75 -0.37
N ILE A 196 -1.80 -4.50 -0.29
CA ILE A 196 -3.20 -4.07 -0.16
C ILE A 196 -3.56 -2.90 -1.07
N GLY A 197 -4.87 -2.75 -1.34
CA GLY A 197 -5.41 -1.60 -2.07
C GLY A 197 -5.61 -0.37 -1.18
N PRO A 198 -6.00 0.78 -1.78
CA PRO A 198 -6.02 2.08 -1.11
C PRO A 198 -7.01 2.15 0.06
N GLY A 199 -8.16 1.46 -0.02
CA GLY A 199 -9.15 1.46 1.05
C GLY A 199 -8.66 0.82 2.34
N HIS A 200 -8.04 -0.36 2.25
CA HIS A 200 -7.44 -1.02 3.42
C HIS A 200 -6.23 -0.26 3.93
N MET A 201 -5.42 0.33 3.05
CA MET A 201 -4.30 1.16 3.47
C MET A 201 -4.77 2.40 4.23
N ALA A 202 -5.82 3.08 3.77
CA ALA A 202 -6.43 4.20 4.49
C ALA A 202 -6.92 3.78 5.88
N ALA A 203 -7.61 2.64 5.97
CA ALA A 203 -8.09 2.10 7.25
C ALA A 203 -6.94 1.79 8.23
N LEU A 204 -5.79 1.33 7.74
CA LEU A 204 -4.59 1.12 8.57
C LEU A 204 -3.98 2.44 9.02
N PHE A 205 -3.77 3.41 8.12
CA PHE A 205 -3.23 4.72 8.47
C PHE A 205 -4.11 5.48 9.48
N HIS A 206 -5.43 5.27 9.48
CA HIS A 206 -6.32 5.82 10.51
C HIS A 206 -6.01 5.33 11.92
N LYS A 207 -5.45 4.12 12.05
CA LYS A 207 -5.12 3.48 13.33
C LYS A 207 -3.65 3.67 13.74
N LEU A 208 -2.78 4.07 12.82
CA LEU A 208 -1.36 4.27 13.09
C LEU A 208 -1.11 5.62 13.75
N ALA A 209 -0.22 5.63 14.74
CA ALA A 209 0.41 6.85 15.20
C ALA A 209 1.54 7.21 14.23
N LEU A 210 1.57 8.45 13.78
CA LEU A 210 2.56 8.96 12.84
C LEU A 210 3.44 10.00 13.55
N PRO A 211 4.59 9.60 14.13
CA PRO A 211 5.55 10.54 14.72
C PRO A 211 5.97 11.64 13.72
N GLU A 212 5.99 12.89 14.16
CA GLU A 212 6.26 14.06 13.33
C GLU A 212 7.74 14.19 12.90
N ASP A 213 8.64 13.49 13.58
CA ASP A 213 10.08 13.48 13.28
C ASP A 213 10.41 12.55 12.10
N LYS A 214 9.51 11.69 11.68
CA LYS A 214 9.65 10.79 10.53
C LYS A 214 8.78 11.24 9.36
N ILE A 215 9.28 10.98 8.13
CA ILE A 215 8.52 11.16 6.89
C ILE A 215 7.66 9.90 6.68
N TRP A 216 6.41 10.08 6.25
CA TRP A 216 5.50 8.97 6.03
C TRP A 216 5.16 8.78 4.55
N ALA A 217 5.17 7.52 4.10
CA ALA A 217 4.89 7.12 2.72
C ALA A 217 3.74 6.13 2.63
N ALA A 218 2.90 6.27 1.61
CA ALA A 218 1.81 5.34 1.29
C ALA A 218 1.76 5.07 -0.22
N LEU A 219 1.98 3.82 -0.60
CA LEU A 219 2.07 3.38 -2.00
C LEU A 219 1.26 2.08 -2.17
N PRO A 220 -0.09 2.14 -2.14
CA PRO A 220 -0.94 0.95 -2.27
C PRO A 220 -0.94 0.37 -3.68
N ASN A 221 -1.39 -0.85 -3.81
CA ASN A 221 -1.76 -1.44 -5.09
C ASN A 221 -3.01 -0.74 -5.66
N ALA A 222 -3.22 -0.82 -6.98
CA ALA A 222 -4.44 -0.34 -7.62
C ALA A 222 -5.71 -0.93 -6.98
N GLY A 223 -5.61 -2.14 -6.48
CA GLY A 223 -6.66 -2.91 -5.82
C GLY A 223 -6.15 -4.32 -5.55
N TYR A 224 -7.07 -5.27 -5.47
CA TYR A 224 -6.69 -6.69 -5.43
C TYR A 224 -6.59 -7.24 -6.84
N PRO A 225 -5.48 -7.96 -7.15
CA PRO A 225 -5.33 -8.56 -8.46
C PRO A 225 -6.31 -9.73 -8.64
N TYR A 226 -6.87 -9.85 -9.82
CA TYR A 226 -7.55 -11.06 -10.25
C TYR A 226 -6.78 -11.72 -11.40
N ARG A 227 -6.92 -13.03 -11.51
CA ARG A 227 -6.19 -13.78 -12.53
C ARG A 227 -7.07 -13.97 -13.77
N LEU A 228 -6.65 -13.42 -14.90
CA LEU A 228 -7.25 -13.64 -16.19
C LEU A 228 -6.23 -14.28 -17.11
N GLN A 229 -6.48 -15.50 -17.61
CA GLN A 229 -5.62 -16.22 -18.55
C GLN A 229 -4.13 -16.21 -18.19
N SER A 230 -3.74 -16.59 -16.99
CA SER A 230 -2.36 -16.62 -16.48
C SER A 230 -1.73 -15.24 -16.19
N ARG A 231 -2.40 -14.12 -16.41
CA ARG A 231 -1.92 -12.77 -16.08
C ARG A 231 -2.66 -12.23 -14.86
N MET A 232 -1.92 -11.47 -14.05
CA MET A 232 -2.51 -10.69 -12.96
C MET A 232 -3.04 -9.39 -13.54
N GLN A 233 -4.32 -9.10 -13.31
CA GLN A 233 -4.97 -7.85 -13.72
C GLN A 233 -5.55 -7.13 -12.51
N PHE A 234 -5.73 -5.82 -12.64
CA PHE A 234 -6.33 -4.98 -11.63
C PHE A 234 -7.54 -4.26 -12.23
N SER A 235 -8.61 -4.11 -11.45
CA SER A 235 -9.77 -3.33 -11.89
C SER A 235 -9.43 -1.84 -11.95
N ASP A 236 -9.93 -1.15 -12.97
CA ASP A 236 -9.79 0.31 -13.04
C ASP A 236 -10.68 0.97 -11.97
N ASN A 237 -10.04 1.61 -11.01
CA ASN A 237 -10.68 2.29 -9.90
C ASN A 237 -9.98 3.61 -9.53
N ARG A 238 -9.42 4.30 -10.51
CA ARG A 238 -8.59 5.52 -10.35
C ARG A 238 -9.25 6.60 -9.48
N VAL A 239 -10.54 6.82 -9.64
CA VAL A 239 -11.28 7.82 -8.85
C VAL A 239 -11.33 7.42 -7.37
N TYR A 240 -11.70 6.18 -7.09
CA TYR A 240 -11.70 5.64 -5.72
C TYR A 240 -10.29 5.62 -5.12
N PHE A 241 -9.29 5.23 -5.92
CA PHE A 241 -7.89 5.26 -5.53
C PHE A 241 -7.48 6.67 -5.07
N ALA A 242 -7.72 7.67 -5.91
CA ALA A 242 -7.36 9.06 -5.63
C ALA A 242 -8.12 9.61 -4.40
N GLN A 243 -9.40 9.28 -4.23
CA GLN A 243 -10.17 9.65 -3.05
C GLN A 243 -9.55 9.07 -1.76
N LYS A 244 -9.22 7.78 -1.75
CA LYS A 244 -8.61 7.13 -0.57
C LYS A 244 -7.21 7.63 -0.27
N MET A 245 -6.43 7.98 -1.30
CA MET A 245 -5.13 8.62 -1.13
C MET A 245 -5.26 10.03 -0.53
N GLY A 246 -6.34 10.76 -0.84
CA GLY A 246 -6.68 12.02 -0.17
C GLY A 246 -6.93 11.86 1.32
N GLU A 247 -7.67 10.81 1.72
CA GLU A 247 -7.88 10.47 3.14
C GLU A 247 -6.54 10.19 3.86
N ILE A 248 -5.65 9.41 3.22
CA ILE A 248 -4.31 9.10 3.75
C ILE A 248 -3.46 10.38 3.86
N ALA A 249 -3.46 11.21 2.82
CA ALA A 249 -2.74 12.48 2.83
C ALA A 249 -3.24 13.42 3.95
N GLY A 250 -4.57 13.43 4.22
CA GLY A 250 -5.17 14.16 5.34
C GLY A 250 -4.67 13.75 6.71
N LYS A 251 -4.12 12.55 6.86
CA LYS A 251 -3.51 12.04 8.10
C LYS A 251 -2.06 12.50 8.32
N GLY A 252 -1.48 13.26 7.40
CA GLY A 252 -0.10 13.74 7.50
C GLY A 252 0.91 12.89 6.74
N VAL A 253 0.48 11.96 5.89
CA VAL A 253 1.37 11.23 5.00
C VAL A 253 1.88 12.18 3.91
N GLU A 254 3.20 12.23 3.72
CA GLU A 254 3.88 13.22 2.88
C GLU A 254 4.21 12.67 1.49
N ILE A 255 4.53 11.37 1.37
CA ILE A 255 4.83 10.72 0.09
C ILE A 255 3.65 9.83 -0.26
N ILE A 256 2.96 10.14 -1.35
CA ILE A 256 1.83 9.37 -1.86
C ILE A 256 2.08 8.98 -3.31
N GLY A 257 1.70 7.78 -3.69
CA GLY A 257 1.87 7.25 -5.04
C GLY A 257 1.21 5.90 -5.16
N GLY A 258 1.76 5.02 -5.99
CA GLY A 258 1.19 3.70 -6.21
C GLY A 258 2.21 2.57 -6.22
N CYS A 259 1.70 1.33 -6.15
CA CYS A 259 2.46 0.10 -6.32
C CYS A 259 1.77 -0.78 -7.38
N CYS A 260 1.79 -2.09 -7.28
CA CYS A 260 1.32 -3.02 -8.29
C CYS A 260 -0.06 -2.66 -8.88
N GLY A 261 -0.14 -2.71 -10.21
CA GLY A 261 -1.34 -2.40 -10.99
C GLY A 261 -1.62 -0.91 -11.19
N THR A 262 -0.85 0.01 -10.59
CA THR A 262 -0.97 1.44 -10.89
C THR A 262 -0.08 1.82 -12.07
N ASP A 263 -0.60 2.60 -12.97
CA ASP A 263 0.06 3.14 -14.16
C ASP A 263 0.08 4.69 -14.13
N PRO A 264 0.62 5.38 -15.13
CA PRO A 264 0.62 6.84 -15.17
C PRO A 264 -0.75 7.48 -15.04
N SER A 265 -1.84 6.82 -15.43
CA SER A 265 -3.20 7.37 -15.31
C SER A 265 -3.67 7.49 -13.85
N TYR A 266 -3.25 6.58 -12.96
CA TYR A 266 -3.48 6.69 -11.52
C TYR A 266 -2.75 7.88 -10.92
N ILE A 267 -1.49 8.06 -11.30
CA ILE A 267 -0.66 9.18 -10.83
C ILE A 267 -1.22 10.52 -11.31
N LYS A 268 -1.70 10.56 -12.56
CA LYS A 268 -2.39 11.74 -13.09
C LYS A 268 -3.65 12.08 -12.27
N SER A 269 -4.47 11.09 -11.93
CA SER A 269 -5.64 11.30 -11.07
C SER A 269 -5.28 11.83 -9.68
N LEU A 270 -4.15 11.40 -9.11
CA LEU A 270 -3.63 11.96 -7.86
C LEU A 270 -3.15 13.39 -8.03
N ALA A 271 -2.45 13.70 -9.12
CA ALA A 271 -1.95 15.04 -9.41
C ALA A 271 -3.09 16.06 -9.55
N GLU A 272 -4.18 15.69 -10.24
CA GLU A 272 -5.38 16.51 -10.42
C GLU A 272 -6.09 16.82 -9.08
N GLN A 273 -6.07 15.88 -8.13
CA GLN A 273 -6.68 16.08 -6.81
C GLN A 273 -5.77 16.77 -5.79
N ARG A 274 -4.46 16.79 -6.02
CA ARG A 274 -3.49 17.35 -5.09
C ARG A 274 -3.75 18.80 -4.72
N ASP A 275 -4.21 19.60 -5.67
CA ASP A 275 -4.48 21.02 -5.45
C ASP A 275 -5.78 21.23 -4.64
N ILE A 276 -6.74 20.31 -4.77
CA ILE A 276 -7.96 20.29 -3.93
C ILE A 276 -7.57 19.99 -2.47
N TRP A 277 -6.69 19.02 -2.22
CA TRP A 277 -6.24 18.68 -0.86
C TRP A 277 -5.43 19.81 -0.20
N LYS A 278 -4.68 20.61 -1.00
CA LYS A 278 -3.99 21.80 -0.50
C LYS A 278 -4.98 22.88 -0.09
N ALA A 279 -5.97 23.16 -0.93
CA ALA A 279 -6.99 24.16 -0.66
C ALA A 279 -7.82 23.83 0.60
N GLU A 280 -8.18 22.56 0.82
CA GLU A 280 -8.91 22.12 2.02
C GLU A 280 -8.06 22.30 3.31
N ARG A 281 -6.74 22.09 3.25
CA ARG A 281 -5.84 22.30 4.38
C ARG A 281 -5.73 23.79 4.73
N ASP A 282 -5.61 24.64 3.75
CA ASP A 282 -5.53 26.09 3.96
C ASP A 282 -6.84 26.66 4.55
N LEU A 283 -7.98 26.08 4.15
CA LEU A 283 -9.28 26.40 4.73
C LEU A 283 -9.47 25.85 6.16
N SER A 284 -8.85 24.72 6.50
CA SER A 284 -8.94 24.11 7.84
C SER A 284 -8.04 24.83 8.87
N VAL A 285 -6.87 25.28 8.48
CA VAL A 285 -5.95 26.07 9.35
C VAL A 285 -6.56 27.42 9.72
N GLY A 286 -7.44 27.97 8.88
CA GLY A 286 -8.19 29.21 9.19
C GLY A 286 -9.41 29.05 10.11
N LYS A 287 -9.86 27.82 10.38
CA LYS A 287 -11.09 27.51 11.13
C LYS A 287 -10.90 26.95 12.54
N GLU A 288 -9.71 26.84 13.06
CA GLU A 288 -9.48 26.36 14.44
C GLU A 288 -9.77 27.38 15.56
N LYS A 289 -10.40 28.51 15.22
CA LYS A 289 -10.99 29.44 16.22
C LYS A 289 -12.39 29.85 15.80
N GLU A 290 -13.36 28.97 15.95
CA GLU A 290 -14.71 29.33 16.33
C GLU A 290 -15.66 28.14 16.27
N THR A 291 -16.37 27.97 17.37
CA THR A 291 -17.67 27.28 17.56
C THR A 291 -17.72 25.76 17.54
N VAL A 292 -17.72 25.22 18.74
CA VAL A 292 -18.58 24.09 19.14
C VAL A 292 -20.04 24.53 18.89
N GLY A 293 -20.58 24.16 17.75
CA GLY A 293 -21.97 24.39 17.35
C GLY A 293 -22.59 23.09 16.88
N ASN A 294 -23.62 22.64 17.59
CA ASN A 294 -24.51 21.50 17.34
C ASN A 294 -24.45 20.90 15.93
N ARG A 295 -23.79 19.77 15.79
CA ARG A 295 -24.07 18.81 14.72
C ARG A 295 -25.23 17.95 15.21
N GLU A 296 -26.36 18.00 14.51
CA GLU A 296 -27.39 16.97 14.62
C GLU A 296 -26.74 15.60 14.50
N GLU A 297 -26.87 14.80 15.57
CA GLU A 297 -26.43 13.41 15.60
C GLU A 297 -27.21 12.66 14.50
N LYS A 298 -26.54 12.37 13.37
CA LYS A 298 -26.97 11.25 12.53
C LYS A 298 -26.90 10.04 13.45
N LYS A 299 -28.04 9.37 13.67
CA LYS A 299 -28.11 8.10 14.40
C LYS A 299 -27.00 7.19 13.88
N ALA A 300 -25.97 7.01 14.70
CA ALA A 300 -24.90 6.07 14.42
C ALA A 300 -25.51 4.68 14.32
N THR A 301 -25.14 3.94 13.29
CA THR A 301 -25.40 2.49 13.25
C THR A 301 -24.78 1.91 14.54
N PRO A 302 -25.52 1.10 15.32
CA PRO A 302 -25.01 0.55 16.58
C PRO A 302 -23.66 -0.13 16.33
N ALA A 303 -22.66 0.20 17.14
CA ALA A 303 -21.39 -0.50 17.05
C ALA A 303 -21.59 -1.98 17.39
N LEU A 304 -20.86 -2.88 16.76
CA LEU A 304 -20.97 -4.34 16.97
C LEU A 304 -20.92 -4.73 18.46
N HIS A 305 -20.22 -3.95 19.29
CA HIS A 305 -20.12 -4.18 20.72
C HIS A 305 -21.42 -3.89 21.48
N ASP A 306 -22.30 -3.02 20.96
CA ASP A 306 -23.59 -2.67 21.59
C ASP A 306 -24.63 -3.79 21.42
N PHE A 307 -24.38 -4.69 20.50
CA PHE A 307 -25.23 -5.83 20.22
C PHE A 307 -25.26 -6.83 21.37
N TYR A 308 -24.13 -7.15 21.98
CA TYR A 308 -24.02 -8.15 23.05
C TYR A 308 -23.61 -7.61 24.42
N ARG A 309 -23.36 -6.30 24.52
CA ARG A 309 -23.09 -5.61 25.79
C ARG A 309 -24.24 -4.68 26.14
N ASP A 310 -24.53 -4.59 27.44
CA ASP A 310 -25.44 -3.58 27.97
C ASP A 310 -24.76 -2.21 28.11
N ALA A 311 -25.51 -1.21 28.58
CA ALA A 311 -25.02 0.15 28.80
C ALA A 311 -23.86 0.21 29.81
N GLU A 312 -23.76 -0.76 30.68
CA GLU A 312 -22.73 -0.91 31.72
C GLU A 312 -21.50 -1.70 31.19
N GLY A 313 -21.54 -2.18 29.92
CA GLY A 313 -20.48 -2.92 29.27
C GLY A 313 -20.41 -4.41 29.62
N ALA A 314 -21.39 -4.95 30.37
CA ALA A 314 -21.47 -6.37 30.66
C ALA A 314 -22.07 -7.16 29.49
N CYS A 315 -21.68 -8.43 29.33
CA CYS A 315 -22.24 -9.28 28.27
C CYS A 315 -23.70 -9.63 28.59
N LYS A 316 -24.62 -9.32 27.65
CA LYS A 316 -26.05 -9.64 27.74
C LYS A 316 -26.31 -11.14 27.81
N LYS A 317 -25.47 -11.94 27.12
CA LYS A 317 -25.51 -13.41 27.12
C LYS A 317 -24.12 -13.99 27.36
N LYS A 318 -24.05 -15.15 28.02
CA LYS A 318 -22.78 -15.88 28.22
C LYS A 318 -22.26 -16.55 26.97
N LYS A 319 -23.14 -16.87 26.01
CA LYS A 319 -22.82 -17.48 24.70
C LYS A 319 -23.67 -16.83 23.65
N LEU A 320 -23.07 -16.56 22.49
CA LEU A 320 -23.76 -16.13 21.29
C LEU A 320 -23.83 -17.31 20.31
N ILE A 321 -24.97 -17.46 19.65
CA ILE A 321 -25.15 -18.41 18.57
C ILE A 321 -25.09 -17.63 17.25
N ALA A 322 -24.00 -17.84 16.48
CA ALA A 322 -23.85 -17.30 15.14
C ALA A 322 -24.06 -18.42 14.10
N VAL A 323 -24.82 -18.14 13.07
CA VAL A 323 -25.05 -19.07 11.95
C VAL A 323 -24.54 -18.43 10.67
N GLU A 324 -23.74 -19.18 9.92
CA GLU A 324 -23.26 -18.77 8.62
C GLU A 324 -24.21 -19.24 7.51
N LEU A 325 -24.69 -18.31 6.69
CA LEU A 325 -25.49 -18.59 5.51
C LEU A 325 -24.68 -18.26 4.25
N ALA A 326 -24.39 -19.25 3.43
CA ALA A 326 -23.68 -19.03 2.19
C ALA A 326 -24.59 -18.33 1.16
N PRO A 327 -24.18 -17.17 0.58
CA PRO A 327 -24.96 -16.50 -0.46
C PRO A 327 -25.28 -17.44 -1.63
N PRO A 328 -26.41 -17.28 -2.34
CA PRO A 328 -26.79 -18.16 -3.44
C PRO A 328 -25.84 -18.00 -4.63
N MET A 329 -25.76 -19.02 -5.48
CA MET A 329 -24.93 -19.00 -6.69
C MET A 329 -25.56 -18.18 -7.84
N ASN A 330 -26.81 -17.80 -7.70
CA ASN A 330 -27.61 -17.03 -8.64
C ASN A 330 -28.25 -15.82 -7.90
N ALA A 331 -29.07 -15.06 -8.59
CA ALA A 331 -29.78 -13.92 -8.00
C ALA A 331 -31.04 -14.32 -7.19
N ASP A 332 -31.34 -15.61 -7.04
CA ASP A 332 -32.50 -16.10 -6.31
C ASP A 332 -32.15 -16.22 -4.81
N ASP A 333 -32.67 -15.33 -4.02
CA ASP A 333 -32.41 -15.21 -2.59
C ASP A 333 -33.56 -15.73 -1.70
N GLU A 334 -34.63 -16.28 -2.29
CA GLU A 334 -35.83 -16.72 -1.58
C GLU A 334 -35.50 -17.69 -0.44
N LYS A 335 -34.67 -18.70 -0.71
CA LYS A 335 -34.25 -19.66 0.32
C LYS A 335 -33.40 -19.07 1.44
N ILE A 336 -32.61 -18.06 1.14
CA ILE A 336 -31.82 -17.36 2.15
C ILE A 336 -32.72 -16.55 3.05
N MET A 337 -33.72 -15.88 2.49
CA MET A 337 -34.71 -15.11 3.25
C MET A 337 -35.57 -16.02 4.13
N GLU A 338 -36.04 -17.17 3.60
CA GLU A 338 -36.75 -18.19 4.38
C GLU A 338 -35.90 -18.70 5.55
N ALA A 339 -34.62 -18.98 5.30
CA ALA A 339 -33.68 -19.43 6.34
C ALA A 339 -33.46 -18.35 7.40
N ALA A 340 -33.30 -17.11 7.00
CA ALA A 340 -33.10 -15.97 7.91
C ALA A 340 -34.33 -15.78 8.83
N HIS A 341 -35.55 -15.80 8.27
CA HIS A 341 -36.77 -15.73 9.06
C HIS A 341 -36.97 -16.93 9.99
N TYR A 342 -36.58 -18.13 9.53
CA TYR A 342 -36.61 -19.31 10.40
C TYR A 342 -35.66 -19.13 11.58
N LEU A 343 -34.39 -18.72 11.33
CA LEU A 343 -33.38 -18.57 12.35
C LEU A 343 -33.70 -17.44 13.34
N GLN A 344 -34.36 -16.37 12.89
CA GLN A 344 -34.87 -15.30 13.74
C GLN A 344 -35.77 -15.82 14.87
N ASN A 345 -36.55 -16.84 14.60
CA ASN A 345 -37.49 -17.41 15.55
C ASN A 345 -36.87 -18.57 16.38
N HIS A 346 -35.56 -18.87 16.25
CA HIS A 346 -34.90 -20.02 16.86
C HIS A 346 -33.66 -19.69 17.66
N GLU A 347 -33.69 -18.56 18.42
CA GLU A 347 -32.66 -18.12 19.37
C GLU A 347 -31.26 -17.94 18.75
N VAL A 348 -31.17 -17.73 17.45
CA VAL A 348 -29.91 -17.35 16.78
C VAL A 348 -29.68 -15.85 16.98
N ASP A 349 -28.46 -15.48 17.38
CA ASP A 349 -28.14 -14.12 17.76
C ASP A 349 -27.56 -13.31 16.58
N VAL A 350 -26.81 -13.97 15.69
CA VAL A 350 -26.10 -13.32 14.58
C VAL A 350 -26.14 -14.21 13.35
N LEU A 351 -26.37 -13.60 12.18
CA LEU A 351 -26.10 -14.24 10.88
C LEU A 351 -24.81 -13.70 10.28
N THR A 352 -24.08 -14.54 9.58
CA THR A 352 -22.89 -14.14 8.83
C THR A 352 -22.99 -14.65 7.39
N PHE A 353 -22.49 -13.87 6.44
CA PHE A 353 -22.44 -14.21 5.02
C PHE A 353 -20.99 -14.25 4.56
N PRO A 354 -20.43 -15.43 4.24
CA PRO A 354 -19.08 -15.54 3.72
C PRO A 354 -19.02 -15.03 2.29
N ASP A 355 -17.96 -14.27 1.97
CA ASP A 355 -17.70 -13.86 0.59
C ASP A 355 -17.08 -15.02 -0.19
N SER A 356 -17.73 -15.38 -1.30
CA SER A 356 -17.26 -16.39 -2.26
C SER A 356 -16.66 -17.67 -1.61
N PRO A 357 -17.38 -18.34 -0.69
CA PRO A 357 -16.88 -19.51 0.00
C PRO A 357 -16.48 -20.60 -1.00
N SER A 358 -15.35 -21.23 -0.74
CA SER A 358 -14.74 -22.26 -1.62
C SER A 358 -14.32 -21.72 -3.00
N GLY A 359 -14.08 -20.41 -3.15
CA GLY A 359 -13.63 -19.78 -4.40
C GLY A 359 -14.65 -19.81 -5.54
N ARG A 360 -15.94 -20.08 -5.25
CA ARG A 360 -17.02 -20.06 -6.24
C ARG A 360 -17.74 -18.72 -6.20
N THR A 361 -17.96 -18.11 -7.37
CA THR A 361 -18.75 -16.89 -7.49
C THR A 361 -20.16 -17.10 -6.95
N ARG A 362 -20.60 -16.18 -6.09
CA ARG A 362 -21.93 -16.17 -5.48
C ARG A 362 -22.51 -14.75 -5.53
N ALA A 363 -23.75 -14.60 -5.09
CA ALA A 363 -24.32 -13.27 -4.86
C ALA A 363 -23.47 -12.50 -3.84
N ASP A 364 -23.46 -11.18 -3.96
CA ASP A 364 -22.67 -10.31 -3.09
C ASP A 364 -23.08 -10.46 -1.63
N ALA A 365 -22.13 -10.82 -0.79
CA ALA A 365 -22.37 -11.10 0.62
C ALA A 365 -22.83 -9.84 1.39
N ILE A 366 -22.37 -8.65 1.01
CA ILE A 366 -22.73 -7.39 1.66
C ILE A 366 -24.17 -7.02 1.30
N LEU A 367 -24.57 -7.17 0.03
CA LEU A 367 -25.94 -6.90 -0.40
C LEU A 367 -26.93 -7.89 0.25
N MET A 368 -26.53 -9.15 0.39
CA MET A 368 -27.34 -10.15 1.11
C MET A 368 -27.49 -9.80 2.58
N ALA A 369 -26.39 -9.44 3.25
CA ALA A 369 -26.41 -9.02 4.64
C ALA A 369 -27.30 -7.78 4.84
N GLU A 370 -27.21 -6.77 3.96
CA GLU A 370 -28.05 -5.58 4.00
C GLU A 370 -29.54 -5.92 3.82
N LYS A 371 -29.86 -6.80 2.86
CA LYS A 371 -31.25 -7.22 2.62
C LYS A 371 -31.83 -7.94 3.83
N VAL A 372 -31.11 -8.94 4.37
CA VAL A 372 -31.55 -9.68 5.55
C VAL A 372 -31.71 -8.76 6.76
N SER A 373 -30.76 -7.85 6.99
CA SER A 373 -30.84 -6.87 8.10
C SER A 373 -32.02 -5.90 7.98
N LYS A 374 -32.47 -5.59 6.75
CA LYS A 374 -33.64 -4.73 6.51
C LYS A 374 -34.99 -5.47 6.63
N GLU A 375 -35.03 -6.73 6.25
CA GLU A 375 -36.27 -7.51 6.21
C GLU A 375 -36.47 -8.39 7.48
N THR A 376 -35.43 -8.53 8.30
CA THR A 376 -35.48 -9.23 9.58
C THR A 376 -34.94 -8.30 10.69
N GLU A 377 -35.24 -8.63 11.94
CA GLU A 377 -34.66 -7.91 13.10
C GLU A 377 -33.29 -8.51 13.55
N MET A 378 -32.70 -9.36 12.72
CA MET A 378 -31.44 -10.04 13.06
C MET A 378 -30.23 -9.14 12.90
N CYS A 379 -29.25 -9.35 13.76
CA CYS A 379 -27.91 -8.82 13.55
C CYS A 379 -27.19 -9.64 12.47
N VAL A 380 -26.59 -8.94 11.50
CA VAL A 380 -25.88 -9.57 10.36
C VAL A 380 -24.48 -8.97 10.23
#